data_98a7b6ff72240df237b89285cdd752c1
#
_entry.id   98a7b6ff72240df237b89285cdd752c1
#
_cell.length_a   1.000
_cell.length_b   1.000
_cell.length_c   1.000
_cell.angle_alpha   90.00
_cell.angle_beta   90.00
_cell.angle_gamma   90.00
#
_symmetry.space_group_name_H-M   'P 1'
#
loop_
_entity.id
_entity.type
_entity.pdbx_description
1 polymer ?
#
loop_
_entity_poly.entity_id
_entity_poly.type
_entity_poly.pdbx_seq_one_letter_code
_entity_poly.pdbx_strand_id
1 'polypeptide(L)'
;STHTTPDAIRLNEMMARMVEAGCEYCFMEVSSHAIVQERIRGLHFTGGIFSNITHDHLDYHKTFAEYIRAKKLFFDNLPKEAFALINIDDRNGRVMVQNTRATVKTLSLQSMADFRCKILETHPDGMELRIDGREVWVHFLGRFNAYNLLCVYAAALLLGADREEV
;
A
#
# COMPACT_ATOMS: atom_id res chain seq x y z
N SER A 1 -3.94 7.13 -23.20
CA SER A 1 -2.77 7.03 -22.33
C SER A 1 -2.46 5.56 -22.12
N THR A 2 -1.30 5.11 -22.52
CA THR A 2 -0.84 3.71 -22.40
C THR A 2 -0.21 3.40 -21.04
N HIS A 3 -0.22 4.35 -20.10
CA HIS A 3 0.43 4.21 -18.79
C HIS A 3 -0.52 4.62 -17.66
N THR A 4 -0.52 3.83 -16.58
CA THR A 4 -1.31 4.07 -15.36
C THR A 4 -0.88 5.32 -14.61
N THR A 5 0.41 5.66 -14.61
CA THR A 5 0.96 6.85 -13.97
C THR A 5 1.44 7.84 -15.05
N PRO A 6 0.97 9.10 -15.04
CA PRO A 6 1.48 10.15 -15.92
C PRO A 6 2.97 10.45 -15.72
N ASP A 7 3.56 11.27 -16.59
CA ASP A 7 4.89 11.83 -16.35
C ASP A 7 4.90 12.75 -15.11
N ALA A 8 6.09 13.06 -14.61
CA ALA A 8 6.25 13.80 -13.36
C ALA A 8 5.64 15.20 -13.39
N ILE A 9 5.73 15.91 -14.51
CA ILE A 9 5.17 17.27 -14.64
C ILE A 9 3.66 17.22 -14.53
N ARG A 10 3.04 16.39 -15.35
CA ARG A 10 1.58 16.22 -15.39
C ARG A 10 1.02 15.71 -14.06
N LEU A 11 1.75 14.83 -13.40
CA LEU A 11 1.34 14.32 -12.09
C LEU A 11 1.36 15.42 -11.02
N ASN A 12 2.41 16.26 -10.99
CA ASN A 12 2.48 17.39 -10.07
C ASN A 12 1.40 18.45 -10.36
N GLU A 13 1.10 18.72 -11.64
CA GLU A 13 -0.02 19.60 -12.02
C GLU A 13 -1.38 19.04 -11.55
N MET A 14 -1.59 17.74 -11.68
CA MET A 14 -2.81 17.10 -11.18
C MET A 14 -2.94 17.23 -9.66
N MET A 15 -1.84 17.00 -8.92
CA MET A 15 -1.83 17.19 -7.46
C MET A 15 -2.15 18.62 -7.05
N ALA A 16 -1.57 19.62 -7.74
CA ALA A 16 -1.86 21.03 -7.49
C ALA A 16 -3.37 21.34 -7.68
N ARG A 17 -3.96 20.84 -8.77
CA ARG A 17 -5.40 21.00 -9.04
C ARG A 17 -6.28 20.31 -7.99
N MET A 18 -5.87 19.14 -7.47
CA MET A 18 -6.57 18.45 -6.39
C MET A 18 -6.56 19.29 -5.11
N VAL A 19 -5.42 19.89 -4.77
CA VAL A 19 -5.30 20.81 -3.62
C VAL A 19 -6.19 22.03 -3.79
N GLU A 20 -6.18 22.67 -4.97
CA GLU A 20 -7.06 23.80 -5.29
C GLU A 20 -8.55 23.43 -5.20
N ALA A 21 -8.90 22.18 -5.51
CA ALA A 21 -10.26 21.66 -5.38
C ALA A 21 -10.64 21.27 -3.95
N GLY A 22 -9.72 21.41 -2.96
CA GLY A 22 -9.97 21.13 -1.57
C GLY A 22 -9.75 19.64 -1.16
N CYS A 23 -9.06 18.85 -1.98
CA CYS A 23 -8.71 17.48 -1.60
C CYS A 23 -7.65 17.48 -0.50
N GLU A 24 -7.92 16.78 0.59
CA GLU A 24 -6.99 16.64 1.72
C GLU A 24 -6.09 15.40 1.58
N TYR A 25 -6.57 14.36 0.90
CA TYR A 25 -5.85 13.10 0.70
C TYR A 25 -5.82 12.70 -0.77
N CYS A 26 -4.72 12.11 -1.18
CA CYS A 26 -4.59 11.46 -2.48
C CYS A 26 -3.98 10.07 -2.30
N PHE A 27 -4.68 9.07 -2.79
CA PHE A 27 -4.21 7.69 -2.84
C PHE A 27 -3.89 7.34 -4.28
N MET A 28 -2.71 6.78 -4.50
CA MET A 28 -2.27 6.41 -5.84
C MET A 28 -1.53 5.08 -5.85
N GLU A 29 -1.68 4.36 -6.95
CA GLU A 29 -0.84 3.22 -7.24
C GLU A 29 0.49 3.69 -7.82
N VAL A 30 1.59 3.15 -7.27
CA VAL A 30 2.95 3.44 -7.73
C VAL A 30 3.55 2.19 -8.34
N SER A 31 3.56 2.11 -9.67
CA SER A 31 4.14 0.99 -10.39
C SER A 31 5.67 1.03 -10.35
N SER A 32 6.31 -0.14 -10.52
CA SER A 32 7.78 -0.21 -10.65
C SER A 32 8.31 0.63 -11.82
N HIS A 33 7.57 0.71 -12.93
CA HIS A 33 7.88 1.60 -14.04
C HIS A 33 7.90 3.07 -13.64
N ALA A 34 6.87 3.51 -12.89
CA ALA A 34 6.77 4.89 -12.42
C ALA A 34 7.95 5.27 -11.53
N ILE A 35 8.43 4.33 -10.72
CA ILE A 35 9.59 4.54 -9.84
C ILE A 35 10.88 4.68 -10.66
N VAL A 36 11.17 3.71 -11.54
CA VAL A 36 12.40 3.69 -12.35
C VAL A 36 12.46 4.87 -13.33
N GLN A 37 11.31 5.26 -13.88
CA GLN A 37 11.19 6.39 -14.82
C GLN A 37 11.00 7.74 -14.11
N GLU A 38 11.18 7.79 -12.80
CA GLU A 38 11.08 9.02 -11.98
C GLU A 38 9.77 9.80 -12.17
N ARG A 39 8.67 9.11 -12.49
CA ARG A 39 7.36 9.76 -12.73
C ARG A 39 6.75 10.34 -11.46
N ILE A 40 7.18 9.86 -10.29
CA ILE A 40 6.76 10.37 -8.97
C ILE A 40 7.69 11.44 -8.42
N ARG A 41 8.65 11.91 -9.22
CA ARG A 41 9.60 12.95 -8.81
C ARG A 41 8.88 14.23 -8.44
N GLY A 42 9.31 14.86 -7.35
CA GLY A 42 8.71 16.08 -6.82
C GLY A 42 7.53 15.85 -5.88
N LEU A 43 7.01 14.62 -5.77
CA LEU A 43 5.98 14.30 -4.78
C LEU A 43 6.59 13.98 -3.41
N HIS A 44 5.90 14.41 -2.37
CA HIS A 44 6.20 14.09 -0.98
C HIS A 44 5.14 13.14 -0.44
N PHE A 45 5.52 11.91 -0.15
CA PHE A 45 4.61 10.89 0.35
C PHE A 45 4.54 10.87 1.87
N THR A 46 3.34 10.94 2.42
CA THR A 46 3.07 10.74 3.85
C THR A 46 3.24 9.28 4.28
N GLY A 47 3.00 8.35 3.35
CA GLY A 47 3.18 6.93 3.60
C GLY A 47 3.28 6.12 2.32
N GLY A 48 3.82 4.91 2.46
CA GLY A 48 3.86 3.90 1.44
C GLY A 48 3.26 2.59 1.97
N ILE A 49 2.57 1.85 1.10
CA ILE A 49 1.92 0.59 1.43
C ILE A 49 2.41 -0.49 0.49
N PHE A 50 2.90 -1.58 1.06
CA PHE A 50 3.21 -2.81 0.33
C PHE A 50 2.19 -3.89 0.70
N SER A 51 1.29 -4.20 -0.21
CA SER A 51 0.26 -5.24 -0.02
C SER A 51 0.76 -6.62 -0.43
N ASN A 52 1.23 -6.75 -1.65
CA ASN A 52 1.84 -7.98 -2.18
C ASN A 52 2.65 -7.68 -3.44
N ILE A 53 3.41 -8.67 -3.89
CA ILE A 53 4.04 -8.70 -5.21
C ILE A 53 3.50 -9.90 -5.98
N THR A 54 2.96 -9.62 -7.17
CA THR A 54 2.62 -10.64 -8.16
C THR A 54 3.72 -10.69 -9.23
N HIS A 55 3.81 -11.82 -9.95
CA HIS A 55 4.78 -11.97 -11.05
C HIS A 55 4.43 -11.17 -12.32
N ASP A 56 3.45 -10.26 -12.23
CA ASP A 56 3.07 -9.37 -13.31
C ASP A 56 4.18 -8.34 -13.58
N HIS A 57 4.31 -7.88 -14.81
CA HIS A 57 5.29 -6.88 -15.26
C HIS A 57 6.75 -7.34 -15.41
N LEU A 58 7.01 -8.65 -15.54
CA LEU A 58 8.34 -9.17 -15.91
C LEU A 58 8.79 -8.75 -17.34
N ASP A 59 7.87 -8.27 -18.15
CA ASP A 59 8.17 -7.78 -19.52
C ASP A 59 9.08 -6.56 -19.53
N TYR A 60 9.04 -5.73 -18.47
CA TYR A 60 9.89 -4.55 -18.35
C TYR A 60 11.18 -4.85 -17.57
N HIS A 61 11.06 -5.64 -16.49
CA HIS A 61 12.20 -6.04 -15.68
C HIS A 61 12.68 -7.40 -16.15
N LYS A 62 13.94 -7.50 -16.55
CA LYS A 62 14.54 -8.75 -17.06
C LYS A 62 14.51 -9.89 -16.05
N THR A 63 14.47 -9.55 -14.74
CA THR A 63 14.44 -10.51 -13.65
C THR A 63 13.48 -10.08 -12.54
N PHE A 64 13.00 -11.05 -11.78
CA PHE A 64 12.18 -10.78 -10.59
C PHE A 64 12.95 -9.99 -9.52
N ALA A 65 14.26 -10.21 -9.41
CA ALA A 65 15.12 -9.45 -8.50
C ALA A 65 15.19 -7.95 -8.87
N GLU A 66 15.24 -7.63 -10.16
CA GLU A 66 15.17 -6.23 -10.64
C GLU A 66 13.83 -5.59 -10.33
N TYR A 67 12.73 -6.34 -10.49
CA TYR A 67 11.38 -5.88 -10.16
C TYR A 67 11.25 -5.55 -8.67
N ILE A 68 11.71 -6.44 -7.77
CA ILE A 68 11.73 -6.19 -6.33
C ILE A 68 12.59 -4.99 -6.00
N ARG A 69 13.77 -4.88 -6.58
CA ARG A 69 14.70 -3.76 -6.36
C ARG A 69 14.07 -2.43 -6.78
N ALA A 70 13.38 -2.40 -7.92
CA ALA A 70 12.67 -1.22 -8.39
C ALA A 70 11.56 -0.78 -7.41
N LYS A 71 10.72 -1.70 -6.95
CA LYS A 71 9.69 -1.40 -5.94
C LYS A 71 10.29 -0.96 -4.60
N LYS A 72 11.39 -1.57 -4.17
CA LYS A 72 12.11 -1.21 -2.95
C LYS A 72 12.60 0.22 -2.94
N LEU A 73 13.01 0.77 -4.09
CA LEU A 73 13.44 2.17 -4.22
C LEU A 73 12.40 3.17 -3.72
N PHE A 74 11.12 2.89 -3.90
CA PHE A 74 10.05 3.72 -3.37
C PHE A 74 10.12 3.85 -1.84
N PHE A 75 10.28 2.73 -1.15
CA PHE A 75 10.38 2.70 0.32
C PHE A 75 11.71 3.26 0.82
N ASP A 76 12.82 3.02 0.10
CA ASP A 76 14.13 3.58 0.43
C ASP A 76 14.12 5.12 0.39
N ASN A 77 13.32 5.69 -0.50
CA ASN A 77 13.21 7.14 -0.71
C ASN A 77 12.11 7.82 0.12
N LEU A 78 11.34 7.08 0.90
CA LEU A 78 10.35 7.69 1.80
C LEU A 78 11.04 8.58 2.83
N PRO A 79 10.45 9.77 3.13
CA PRO A 79 11.00 10.64 4.16
C PRO A 79 10.87 10.00 5.55
N LYS A 80 11.69 10.46 6.49
CA LYS A 80 11.74 9.97 7.87
C LYS A 80 10.37 10.09 8.59
N GLU A 81 9.60 11.10 8.25
CA GLU A 81 8.29 11.40 8.83
C GLU A 81 7.18 10.51 8.27
N ALA A 82 7.43 9.83 7.15
CA ALA A 82 6.47 8.93 6.54
C ALA A 82 6.33 7.61 7.30
N PHE A 83 5.26 6.89 7.03
CA PHE A 83 5.13 5.48 7.40
C PHE A 83 5.39 4.55 6.20
N ALA A 84 5.89 3.36 6.48
CA ALA A 84 6.01 2.27 5.53
C ALA A 84 5.21 1.08 6.09
N LEU A 85 4.01 0.88 5.57
CA LEU A 85 3.11 -0.21 5.95
C LEU A 85 3.35 -1.41 5.05
N ILE A 86 3.75 -2.53 5.63
CA ILE A 86 4.08 -3.74 4.89
C ILE A 86 3.24 -4.94 5.31
N ASN A 87 2.85 -5.74 4.35
CA ASN A 87 2.31 -7.08 4.57
C ASN A 87 3.46 -8.05 4.83
N ILE A 88 3.59 -8.53 6.07
CA ILE A 88 4.65 -9.46 6.46
C ILE A 88 4.36 -10.91 6.09
N ASP A 89 3.17 -11.22 5.62
CA ASP A 89 2.84 -12.54 5.09
C ASP A 89 3.38 -12.74 3.67
N ASP A 90 3.67 -11.65 2.96
CA ASP A 90 4.47 -11.71 1.74
C ASP A 90 5.96 -11.70 2.12
N ARG A 91 6.70 -12.70 1.64
CA ARG A 91 8.14 -12.85 1.91
C ARG A 91 8.98 -11.63 1.50
N ASN A 92 8.50 -10.84 0.55
CA ASN A 92 9.18 -9.63 0.07
C ASN A 92 8.82 -8.38 0.88
N GLY A 93 7.82 -8.45 1.76
CA GLY A 93 7.41 -7.30 2.58
C GLY A 93 8.55 -6.72 3.40
N ARG A 94 9.27 -7.57 4.13
CA ARG A 94 10.40 -7.13 4.97
C ARG A 94 11.59 -6.64 4.14
N VAL A 95 11.77 -7.14 2.92
CA VAL A 95 12.81 -6.69 2.00
C VAL A 95 12.59 -5.24 1.60
N MET A 96 11.33 -4.84 1.38
CA MET A 96 10.97 -3.48 0.98
C MET A 96 11.45 -2.42 1.97
N VAL A 97 11.52 -2.74 3.24
CA VAL A 97 11.81 -1.77 4.31
C VAL A 97 13.21 -1.90 4.92
N GLN A 98 14.09 -2.72 4.33
CA GLN A 98 15.44 -2.95 4.88
C GLN A 98 16.29 -1.67 5.00
N ASN A 99 16.10 -0.71 4.12
CA ASN A 99 16.89 0.52 4.06
C ASN A 99 16.04 1.80 4.17
N THR A 100 14.77 1.67 4.49
CA THR A 100 13.90 2.85 4.66
C THR A 100 14.26 3.63 5.94
N ARG A 101 14.11 4.93 5.89
CA ARG A 101 14.14 5.82 7.07
C ARG A 101 12.76 6.05 7.67
N ALA A 102 11.70 5.66 6.95
CA ALA A 102 10.33 5.80 7.41
C ALA A 102 10.03 4.89 8.61
N THR A 103 8.99 5.22 9.35
CA THR A 103 8.48 4.37 10.44
C THR A 103 7.81 3.14 9.86
N VAL A 104 8.36 1.97 10.12
CA VAL A 104 7.82 0.69 9.62
C VAL A 104 6.63 0.26 10.46
N LYS A 105 5.52 -0.05 9.80
CA LYS A 105 4.32 -0.66 10.37
C LYS A 105 4.00 -1.94 9.62
N THR A 106 3.45 -2.91 10.32
CA THR A 106 3.21 -4.26 9.79
C THR A 106 1.74 -4.62 9.82
N LEU A 107 1.31 -5.38 8.82
CA LEU A 107 0.00 -6.02 8.81
C LEU A 107 0.13 -7.52 8.48
N SER A 108 -0.77 -8.33 9.01
CA SER A 108 -0.79 -9.77 8.80
C SER A 108 -2.16 -10.38 9.04
N LEU A 109 -2.48 -11.45 8.28
CA LEU A 109 -3.56 -12.37 8.57
C LEU A 109 -3.09 -13.61 9.36
N GLN A 110 -1.78 -13.87 9.38
CA GLN A 110 -1.21 -15.15 9.88
C GLN A 110 -0.43 -15.00 11.17
N SER A 111 0.18 -13.85 11.39
CA SER A 111 1.16 -13.64 12.46
C SER A 111 0.84 -12.41 13.31
N MET A 112 1.60 -12.24 14.38
CA MET A 112 1.60 -10.99 15.15
C MET A 112 2.13 -9.84 14.29
N ALA A 113 1.39 -8.75 14.28
CA ALA A 113 1.69 -7.53 13.53
C ALA A 113 1.04 -6.32 14.22
N ASP A 114 1.41 -5.11 13.80
CA ASP A 114 0.77 -3.89 14.30
C ASP A 114 -0.73 -3.86 13.99
N PHE A 115 -1.11 -4.34 12.81
CA PHE A 115 -2.50 -4.49 12.38
C PHE A 115 -2.78 -5.93 11.97
N ARG A 116 -3.88 -6.47 12.48
CA ARG A 116 -4.23 -7.88 12.30
C ARG A 116 -5.65 -8.05 11.79
N CYS A 117 -5.82 -9.00 10.90
CA CYS A 117 -7.12 -9.48 10.46
C CYS A 117 -7.15 -11.00 10.48
N LYS A 118 -8.27 -11.58 10.86
CA LYS A 118 -8.53 -13.02 10.78
C LYS A 118 -9.85 -13.25 10.06
N ILE A 119 -9.87 -14.17 9.10
CA ILE A 119 -11.10 -14.65 8.49
C ILE A 119 -11.70 -15.68 9.45
N LEU A 120 -12.88 -15.39 10.00
CA LEU A 120 -13.59 -16.27 10.93
C LEU A 120 -14.44 -17.27 10.17
N GLU A 121 -15.28 -16.77 9.26
CA GLU A 121 -16.17 -17.58 8.44
C GLU A 121 -16.28 -17.00 7.03
N THR A 122 -16.52 -17.88 6.06
CA THR A 122 -16.80 -17.52 4.66
C THR A 122 -18.15 -18.07 4.25
N HIS A 123 -19.00 -17.19 3.71
CA HIS A 123 -20.34 -17.52 3.21
C HIS A 123 -20.42 -17.13 1.73
N PRO A 124 -21.44 -17.61 0.97
CA PRO A 124 -21.57 -17.28 -0.44
C PRO A 124 -21.71 -15.78 -0.75
N ASP A 125 -22.20 -15.00 0.20
CA ASP A 125 -22.49 -13.56 0.07
C ASP A 125 -21.52 -12.65 0.84
N GLY A 126 -20.50 -13.22 1.51
CA GLY A 126 -19.55 -12.41 2.25
C GLY A 126 -18.68 -13.19 3.22
N MET A 127 -17.95 -12.46 4.04
CA MET A 127 -17.07 -13.02 5.07
C MET A 127 -17.29 -12.32 6.40
N GLU A 128 -17.16 -13.09 7.47
CA GLU A 128 -16.97 -12.57 8.80
C GLU A 128 -15.47 -12.47 9.11
N LEU A 129 -15.02 -11.27 9.44
CA LEU A 129 -13.64 -10.96 9.75
C LEU A 129 -13.51 -10.47 11.19
N ARG A 130 -12.34 -10.70 11.78
CA ARG A 130 -11.95 -10.01 13.01
C ARG A 130 -10.77 -9.09 12.70
N ILE A 131 -10.96 -7.79 12.82
CA ILE A 131 -9.93 -6.77 12.59
C ILE A 131 -9.62 -6.09 13.93
N ASP A 132 -8.38 -6.20 14.37
CA ASP A 132 -7.92 -5.66 15.67
C ASP A 132 -8.87 -5.99 16.84
N GLY A 133 -9.38 -7.22 16.87
CA GLY A 133 -10.26 -7.71 17.91
C GLY A 133 -11.76 -7.42 17.72
N ARG A 134 -12.16 -6.69 16.69
CA ARG A 134 -13.55 -6.43 16.34
C ARG A 134 -14.04 -7.34 15.23
N GLU A 135 -15.24 -7.85 15.37
CA GLU A 135 -15.89 -8.68 14.36
C GLU A 135 -16.70 -7.79 13.43
N VAL A 136 -16.46 -7.96 12.12
CA VAL A 136 -17.10 -7.21 11.05
C VAL A 136 -17.55 -8.15 9.93
N TRP A 137 -18.73 -7.88 9.38
CA TRP A 137 -19.22 -8.54 8.18
C TRP A 137 -18.89 -7.72 6.94
N VAL A 138 -18.39 -8.40 5.89
CA VAL A 138 -18.06 -7.77 4.61
C VAL A 138 -18.70 -8.53 3.45
N HIS A 139 -19.15 -7.78 2.43
CA HIS A 139 -19.85 -8.34 1.27
C HIS A 139 -18.92 -8.77 0.12
N PHE A 140 -17.66 -8.97 0.39
CA PHE A 140 -16.68 -9.49 -0.57
C PHE A 140 -16.03 -10.76 -0.05
N LEU A 141 -15.45 -11.52 -0.97
CA LEU A 141 -14.89 -12.83 -0.70
C LEU A 141 -13.38 -12.86 -0.98
N GLY A 142 -12.75 -13.84 -0.35
CA GLY A 142 -11.37 -14.19 -0.63
C GLY A 142 -10.34 -13.50 0.26
N ARG A 143 -9.30 -14.25 0.54
CA ARG A 143 -8.16 -13.85 1.37
C ARG A 143 -7.48 -12.58 0.86
N PHE A 144 -7.41 -12.41 -0.47
CA PHE A 144 -6.85 -11.23 -1.11
C PHE A 144 -7.60 -9.96 -0.71
N ASN A 145 -8.93 -10.00 -0.69
CA ASN A 145 -9.75 -8.87 -0.27
C ASN A 145 -9.65 -8.59 1.23
N ALA A 146 -9.41 -9.60 2.06
CA ALA A 146 -9.14 -9.39 3.48
C ALA A 146 -7.83 -8.61 3.68
N TYR A 147 -6.77 -8.89 2.93
CA TYR A 147 -5.55 -8.08 2.93
C TYR A 147 -5.79 -6.66 2.46
N ASN A 148 -6.56 -6.46 1.39
CA ASN A 148 -6.89 -5.13 0.88
C ASN A 148 -7.64 -4.30 1.92
N LEU A 149 -8.63 -4.89 2.57
CA LEU A 149 -9.37 -4.21 3.63
C LEU A 149 -8.45 -3.84 4.80
N LEU A 150 -7.58 -4.75 5.21
CA LEU A 150 -6.63 -4.49 6.29
C LEU A 150 -5.64 -3.36 5.93
N CYS A 151 -5.21 -3.28 4.66
CA CYS A 151 -4.41 -2.15 4.17
C CYS A 151 -5.16 -0.82 4.29
N VAL A 152 -6.42 -0.78 3.88
CA VAL A 152 -7.25 0.44 3.96
C VAL A 152 -7.46 0.84 5.41
N TYR A 153 -7.86 -0.09 6.27
CA TYR A 153 -8.04 0.13 7.70
C TYR A 153 -6.77 0.68 8.36
N ALA A 154 -5.64 0.02 8.17
CA ALA A 154 -4.37 0.42 8.75
C ALA A 154 -3.91 1.80 8.24
N ALA A 155 -4.05 2.07 6.94
CA ALA A 155 -3.72 3.37 6.36
C ALA A 155 -4.60 4.48 6.94
N ALA A 156 -5.90 4.26 7.11
CA ALA A 156 -6.80 5.23 7.72
C ALA A 156 -6.35 5.60 9.15
N LEU A 157 -6.03 4.60 9.98
CA LEU A 157 -5.54 4.85 11.34
C LEU A 157 -4.18 5.56 11.37
N LEU A 158 -3.27 5.20 10.47
CA LEU A 158 -1.95 5.86 10.36
C LEU A 158 -2.06 7.31 9.86
N LEU A 159 -3.12 7.64 9.14
CA LEU A 159 -3.46 9.01 8.73
C LEU A 159 -4.26 9.79 9.79
N GLY A 160 -4.54 9.20 10.94
CA GLY A 160 -5.17 9.85 12.07
C GLY A 160 -6.69 9.69 12.17
N ALA A 161 -7.30 8.80 11.38
CA ALA A 161 -8.72 8.48 11.54
C ALA A 161 -9.00 7.84 12.90
N ASP A 162 -10.19 8.08 13.43
CA ASP A 162 -10.63 7.46 14.68
C ASP A 162 -10.96 5.98 14.45
N ARG A 163 -10.45 5.13 15.34
CA ARG A 163 -10.69 3.68 15.28
C ARG A 163 -12.18 3.30 15.34
N GLU A 164 -13.01 4.13 15.98
CA GLU A 164 -14.44 3.90 16.08
C GLU A 164 -15.20 4.24 14.78
N GLU A 165 -14.57 5.07 13.93
CA GLU A 165 -15.17 5.54 12.66
C GLU A 165 -14.72 4.71 11.45
N VAL A 166 -13.67 3.91 11.56
CA VAL A 166 -13.10 3.07 10.51
C VAL A 166 -13.52 1.63 10.72
#